data_d401b6307389c4d1490db9cf5a6ec56e
#
_entry.id   d401b6307389c4d1490db9cf5a6ec56e
#
_cell.length_a   1.000
_cell.length_b   1.000
_cell.length_c   1.000
_cell.angle_alpha   90.00
_cell.angle_beta   90.00
_cell.angle_gamma   90.00
#
_symmetry.space_group_name_H-M   'P 1'
#
loop_
_entity.id
_entity.type
_entity.pdbx_description
1 polymer ?
#
loop_
_entity_poly.entity_id
_entity_poly.type
_entity_poly.pdbx_seq_one_letter_code
_entity_poly.pdbx_strand_id
1 'polypeptide(L)'
;MSAFIEDFYYGNIEPQECCSELKSKLKKKLNSLTEKEETLTSKLNGEEKDLFVAYTNTYNDFLTVSIADSFISGFRLGAKFTLDTFVTD
;
A
#
# COMPACT_ATOMS: atom_id res chain seq x y z
N MET A 1 26.45 3.98 4.37
CA MET A 1 25.56 4.35 3.31
C MET A 1 25.26 3.23 2.35
N SER A 2 26.26 2.52 1.94
CA SER A 2 26.12 1.45 0.98
C SER A 2 25.22 0.31 1.47
N ALA A 3 25.23 0.00 2.77
CA ALA A 3 24.46 -1.14 3.30
C ALA A 3 22.96 -0.99 3.05
N PHE A 4 22.41 0.18 3.29
CA PHE A 4 20.98 0.41 3.05
C PHE A 4 20.64 0.35 1.56
N ILE A 5 21.47 0.97 0.74
CA ILE A 5 21.24 1.00 -0.71
C ILE A 5 21.37 -0.40 -1.29
N GLU A 6 22.35 -1.17 -0.86
CA GLU A 6 22.53 -2.55 -1.28
C GLU A 6 21.34 -3.41 -0.88
N ASP A 7 20.88 -3.29 0.34
CA ASP A 7 19.73 -4.05 0.81
C ASP A 7 18.48 -3.73 0.01
N PHE A 8 18.26 -2.47 -0.31
CA PHE A 8 17.13 -2.06 -1.14
C PHE A 8 17.27 -2.63 -2.56
N TYR A 9 18.46 -2.55 -3.12
CA TYR A 9 18.72 -3.05 -4.47
C TYR A 9 18.43 -4.54 -4.60
N TYR A 10 18.82 -5.32 -3.60
CA TYR A 10 18.60 -6.76 -3.62
C TYR A 10 17.22 -7.18 -3.12
N GLY A 11 16.35 -6.24 -2.85
CA GLY A 11 15.01 -6.55 -2.41
C GLY A 11 14.90 -7.03 -0.97
N ASN A 12 15.90 -6.74 -0.16
CA ASN A 12 15.94 -7.17 1.24
C ASN A 12 15.22 -6.21 2.18
N ILE A 13 14.76 -5.09 1.66
CA ILE A 13 14.03 -4.10 2.44
C ILE A 13 12.64 -3.95 1.87
N GLU A 14 11.63 -4.18 2.70
CA GLU A 14 10.27 -3.83 2.37
C GLU A 14 10.01 -2.43 2.91
N PRO A 15 9.64 -1.45 2.05
CA PRO A 15 9.41 -0.08 2.53
C PRO A 15 8.41 -0.01 3.67
N GLN A 16 7.37 -0.83 3.63
CA GLN A 16 6.34 -0.83 4.66
C GLN A 16 6.87 -1.31 6.00
N GLU A 17 7.77 -2.27 6.00
CA GLU A 17 8.36 -2.78 7.24
C GLU A 17 9.46 -1.88 7.75
N CYS A 18 10.26 -1.36 6.84
CA CYS A 18 11.42 -0.55 7.19
C CYS A 18 11.05 0.81 7.78
N CYS A 19 10.03 1.45 7.21
CA CYS A 19 9.79 2.87 7.46
C CYS A 19 8.41 3.18 8.03
N SER A 20 7.60 2.18 8.34
CA SER A 20 6.24 2.43 8.76
C SER A 20 6.08 2.45 10.27
N GLU A 21 5.78 3.62 10.79
CA GLU A 21 5.36 3.79 12.17
C GLU A 21 3.89 3.45 12.33
N LEU A 22 3.19 3.25 11.23
CA LEU A 22 1.75 3.00 11.21
C LEU A 22 1.39 1.53 11.03
N LYS A 23 2.38 0.65 11.08
CA LYS A 23 2.18 -0.78 10.83
C LYS A 23 1.09 -1.40 11.70
N SER A 24 1.10 -1.11 12.99
CA SER A 24 0.12 -1.63 13.92
C SER A 24 -1.28 -1.11 13.61
N LYS A 25 -1.38 0.18 13.28
CA LYS A 25 -2.64 0.81 12.93
C LYS A 25 -3.20 0.24 11.63
N LEU A 26 -2.33 0.02 10.64
CA LEU A 26 -2.72 -0.59 9.38
C LEU A 26 -3.27 -1.99 9.58
N LYS A 27 -2.60 -2.78 10.43
CA LYS A 27 -3.03 -4.14 10.72
C LYS A 27 -4.41 -4.18 11.37
N LYS A 28 -4.64 -3.29 12.33
CA LYS A 28 -5.95 -3.20 13.01
C LYS A 28 -7.05 -2.83 12.02
N LYS A 29 -6.79 -1.88 11.14
CA LYS A 29 -7.78 -1.45 10.15
C LYS A 29 -8.04 -2.54 9.13
N LEU A 30 -7.02 -3.26 8.72
CA LEU A 30 -7.17 -4.39 7.79
C LEU A 30 -8.03 -5.49 8.42
N ASN A 31 -7.78 -5.83 9.69
CA ASN A 31 -8.56 -6.82 10.39
C ASN A 31 -10.03 -6.41 10.46
N SER A 32 -10.30 -5.14 10.75
CA SER A 32 -11.66 -4.60 10.80
C SER A 32 -12.34 -4.68 9.43
N LEU A 33 -11.63 -4.36 8.36
CA LEU A 33 -12.15 -4.46 7.00
C LEU A 33 -12.50 -5.89 6.66
N THR A 34 -11.61 -6.83 6.98
CA THR A 34 -11.83 -8.25 6.71
C THR A 34 -13.05 -8.78 7.43
N GLU A 35 -13.22 -8.43 8.71
CA GLU A 35 -14.40 -8.82 9.48
C GLU A 35 -15.69 -8.31 8.85
N LYS A 36 -15.70 -7.04 8.48
CA LYS A 36 -16.89 -6.42 7.90
C LYS A 36 -17.22 -7.00 6.54
N GLU A 37 -16.20 -7.29 5.74
CA GLU A 37 -16.38 -7.92 4.44
C GLU A 37 -16.96 -9.31 4.59
N GLU A 38 -16.45 -10.11 5.51
CA GLU A 38 -16.95 -11.45 5.77
C GLU A 38 -18.40 -11.42 6.25
N THR A 39 -18.71 -10.51 7.17
CA THR A 39 -20.05 -10.35 7.70
C THR A 39 -21.03 -9.97 6.60
N LEU A 40 -20.67 -9.01 5.77
CA LEU A 40 -21.53 -8.55 4.69
C LEU A 40 -21.72 -9.64 3.64
N THR A 41 -20.63 -10.31 3.25
CA THR A 41 -20.71 -11.40 2.28
C THR A 41 -21.63 -12.50 2.75
N SER A 42 -21.62 -12.83 4.04
CA SER A 42 -22.47 -13.88 4.58
C SER A 42 -23.96 -13.52 4.57
N LYS A 43 -24.28 -12.22 4.52
CA LYS A 43 -25.66 -11.73 4.52
C LYS A 43 -26.22 -11.47 3.12
N LEU A 44 -25.37 -11.38 2.12
CA LEU A 44 -25.79 -11.12 0.75
C LEU A 44 -26.06 -12.44 0.01
N ASN A 45 -27.00 -12.39 -0.92
CA ASN A 45 -27.39 -13.56 -1.71
C ASN A 45 -27.57 -13.18 -3.18
N GLY A 46 -27.38 -14.17 -4.06
CA GLY A 46 -27.67 -14.03 -5.49
C GLY A 46 -26.91 -12.92 -6.16
N GLU A 47 -27.63 -12.11 -6.92
CA GLU A 47 -27.05 -11.02 -7.71
C GLU A 47 -26.36 -9.97 -6.86
N GLU A 48 -26.93 -9.68 -5.69
CA GLU A 48 -26.34 -8.69 -4.78
C GLU A 48 -24.96 -9.15 -4.30
N LYS A 49 -24.82 -10.44 -4.01
CA LYS A 49 -23.53 -10.99 -3.60
C LYS A 49 -22.52 -10.94 -4.74
N ASP A 50 -22.96 -11.27 -5.95
CA ASP A 50 -22.09 -11.24 -7.13
C ASP A 50 -21.59 -9.81 -7.41
N LEU A 51 -22.47 -8.83 -7.29
CA LEU A 51 -22.10 -7.42 -7.46
C LEU A 51 -21.12 -6.97 -6.40
N PHE A 52 -21.31 -7.39 -5.16
CA PHE A 52 -20.41 -7.03 -4.08
C PHE A 52 -19.02 -7.63 -4.30
N VAL A 53 -18.96 -8.90 -4.71
CA VAL A 53 -17.68 -9.56 -5.00
C VAL A 53 -16.97 -8.86 -6.15
N ALA A 54 -17.69 -8.52 -7.20
CA ALA A 54 -17.13 -7.79 -8.34
C ALA A 54 -16.60 -6.42 -7.92
N TYR A 55 -17.36 -5.71 -7.10
CA TYR A 55 -16.92 -4.42 -6.56
C TYR A 55 -15.64 -4.55 -5.75
N THR A 56 -15.60 -5.54 -4.86
CA THR A 56 -14.43 -5.77 -4.00
C THR A 56 -13.19 -6.08 -4.82
N ASN A 57 -13.33 -6.91 -5.86
CA ASN A 57 -12.21 -7.24 -6.73
C ASN A 57 -11.70 -6.02 -7.48
N THR A 58 -12.60 -5.21 -8.02
CA THR A 58 -12.24 -3.98 -8.72
C THR A 58 -11.58 -2.98 -7.78
N TYR A 59 -12.09 -2.86 -6.57
CA TYR A 59 -11.52 -1.97 -5.57
C TYR A 59 -10.11 -2.40 -5.19
N ASN A 60 -9.89 -3.71 -5.01
CA ASN A 60 -8.56 -4.23 -4.69
C ASN A 60 -7.57 -3.98 -5.82
N ASP A 61 -8.00 -4.11 -7.07
CA ASP A 61 -7.17 -3.79 -8.22
C ASP A 61 -6.80 -2.30 -8.23
N PHE A 62 -7.78 -1.45 -7.96
CA PHE A 62 -7.55 -0.01 -7.85
C PHE A 62 -6.53 0.29 -6.74
N LEU A 63 -6.68 -0.32 -5.58
CA LEU A 63 -5.77 -0.10 -4.47
C LEU A 63 -4.34 -0.52 -4.82
N THR A 64 -4.19 -1.64 -5.49
CA THR A 64 -2.85 -2.14 -5.88
C THR A 64 -2.15 -1.11 -6.76
N VAL A 65 -2.85 -0.59 -7.77
CA VAL A 65 -2.28 0.43 -8.66
C VAL A 65 -2.03 1.73 -7.92
N SER A 66 -2.98 2.14 -7.07
CA SER A 66 -2.88 3.39 -6.31
C SER A 66 -1.69 3.37 -5.35
N ILE A 67 -1.46 2.26 -4.68
CA ILE A 67 -0.33 2.12 -3.76
C ILE A 67 0.98 2.21 -4.53
N ALA A 68 1.07 1.53 -5.67
CA ALA A 68 2.25 1.58 -6.51
C ALA A 68 2.52 3.00 -7.01
N ASP A 69 1.47 3.68 -7.46
CA ASP A 69 1.59 5.06 -7.94
C ASP A 69 2.06 5.99 -6.83
N SER A 70 1.48 5.86 -5.65
CA SER A 70 1.87 6.69 -4.51
C SER A 70 3.32 6.46 -4.11
N PHE A 71 3.78 5.21 -4.13
CA PHE A 71 5.15 4.88 -3.80
C PHE A 71 6.11 5.50 -4.82
N ILE A 72 5.82 5.33 -6.09
CA ILE A 72 6.69 5.87 -7.17
C ILE A 72 6.72 7.39 -7.09
N SER A 73 5.57 8.01 -6.93
CA SER A 73 5.47 9.48 -6.85
C SER A 73 6.21 10.02 -5.64
N GLY A 74 6.06 9.37 -4.49
CA GLY A 74 6.75 9.77 -3.28
C GLY A 74 8.26 9.61 -3.40
N PHE A 75 8.70 8.52 -4.00
CA PHE A 75 10.14 8.28 -4.22
C PHE A 75 10.74 9.35 -5.12
N ARG A 76 10.05 9.67 -6.23
CA ARG A 76 10.51 10.70 -7.16
C ARG A 76 10.54 12.07 -6.53
N LEU A 77 9.52 12.39 -5.75
CA LEU A 77 9.46 13.68 -5.06
C LEU A 77 10.59 13.80 -4.04
N GLY A 78 10.82 12.74 -3.26
CA GLY A 78 11.90 12.71 -2.30
C GLY A 78 13.27 12.90 -2.95
N ALA A 79 13.47 12.25 -4.10
CA ALA A 79 14.70 12.39 -4.86
C ALA A 79 14.92 13.82 -5.34
N LYS A 80 13.85 14.47 -5.80
CA LYS A 80 13.92 15.87 -6.23
C LYS A 80 14.28 16.80 -5.08
N PHE A 81 13.69 16.60 -3.92
CA PHE A 81 14.04 17.40 -2.75
C PHE A 81 15.49 17.20 -2.35
N THR A 82 15.95 15.97 -2.36
CA THR A 82 17.34 15.68 -2.02
C THR A 82 18.30 16.30 -3.00
N LEU A 83 18.02 16.16 -4.29
CA LEU A 83 18.84 16.74 -5.34
C LEU A 83 18.90 18.27 -5.22
N ASP A 84 17.77 18.89 -5.00
CA ASP A 84 17.70 20.34 -4.86
C ASP A 84 18.51 20.83 -3.67
N THR A 85 18.44 20.08 -2.55
CA THR A 85 19.16 20.42 -1.34
C THR A 85 20.67 20.35 -1.53
N PHE A 86 21.17 19.37 -2.28
CA PHE A 86 22.60 19.13 -2.40
C PHE A 86 23.25 19.69 -3.64
N VAL A 87 22.48 20.05 -4.65
CA VAL A 87 23.03 20.45 -5.96
C VAL A 87 22.88 21.93 -6.24
N THR A 88 21.92 22.60 -5.63
CA THR A 88 21.66 24.01 -5.92
C THR A 88 22.57 24.96 -5.17
N ASP A 89 23.37 24.46 -4.27
CA ASP A 89 24.37 25.30 -3.60
C ASP A 89 25.62 25.44 -4.46
#